data_21df12605563023003207c4c234519d3
#
_entry.id   21df12605563023003207c4c234519d3
#
_cell.length_a   1.000
_cell.length_b   1.000
_cell.length_c   1.000
_cell.angle_alpha   90.00
_cell.angle_beta   90.00
_cell.angle_gamma   90.00
#
_symmetry.space_group_name_H-M   'P 1'
#
loop_
_entity.id
_entity.type
_entity.pdbx_description
1 polymer ?
#
loop_
_entity_poly.entity_id
_entity_poly.type
_entity_poly.pdbx_seq_one_letter_code
_entity_poly.pdbx_strand_id
1 'polypeptide(L)'
;DVDRSRGLGDVYKRQPSLVVEVDFGNEIGIKQSSAQITHYYNEENLKGKQVIAVCNFAEKNIAGVVSQVLVLGAIDAEGKVTLVHPSQKAENGLPIA
;
A
#
# COMPACT_ATOMS: atom_id res chain seq x y z
N ASP A 1 6.32 -17.69 15.13
CA ASP A 1 5.12 -17.05 14.62
C ASP A 1 5.44 -16.05 13.53
N VAL A 2 4.50 -15.88 12.67
CA VAL A 2 4.62 -14.91 11.58
C VAL A 2 4.20 -13.52 12.06
N ASP A 3 5.01 -12.52 11.72
CA ASP A 3 4.68 -11.13 12.03
C ASP A 3 3.46 -10.70 11.22
N ARG A 4 2.38 -10.35 11.89
CA ARG A 4 1.13 -9.91 11.27
C ARG A 4 1.03 -8.38 11.14
N SER A 5 2.07 -7.64 11.54
CA SER A 5 2.06 -6.18 11.40
C SER A 5 2.22 -5.72 9.96
N ARG A 6 2.74 -6.59 9.10
CA ARG A 6 2.95 -6.28 7.68
C ARG A 6 2.24 -7.32 6.82
N GLY A 7 1.67 -6.88 5.73
CA GLY A 7 0.93 -7.74 4.84
C GLY A 7 1.00 -7.32 3.39
N LEU A 8 0.65 -8.26 2.52
CA LEU A 8 0.61 -8.08 1.08
C LEU A 8 -0.82 -7.75 0.65
N GLY A 9 -0.97 -6.77 -0.22
CA GLY A 9 -2.28 -6.42 -0.76
C GLY A 9 -2.19 -5.90 -2.19
N ASP A 10 -3.28 -6.04 -2.93
CA ASP A 10 -3.42 -5.48 -4.27
C ASP A 10 -3.94 -4.06 -4.18
N VAL A 11 -3.37 -3.17 -4.95
CA VAL A 11 -3.94 -1.84 -5.09
C VAL A 11 -5.26 -1.96 -5.85
N TYR A 12 -6.34 -1.63 -5.17
CA TYR A 12 -7.70 -1.74 -5.67
C TYR A 12 -8.09 -0.49 -6.46
N LYS A 13 -7.79 0.66 -5.91
CA LYS A 13 -8.20 1.93 -6.47
C LYS A 13 -7.25 3.03 -6.03
N ARG A 14 -7.04 4.00 -6.90
CA ARG A 14 -6.31 5.21 -6.57
C ARG A 14 -7.17 6.42 -6.88
N GLN A 15 -7.39 7.27 -5.90
CA GLN A 15 -8.09 8.53 -6.09
C GLN A 15 -7.13 9.58 -6.66
N PRO A 16 -7.62 10.58 -7.41
CA PRO A 16 -6.76 11.60 -8.00
C PRO A 16 -5.87 12.33 -6.99
N SER A 17 -6.28 12.41 -5.75
CA SER A 17 -5.59 13.15 -4.69
C SER A 17 -4.71 12.28 -3.80
N LEU A 18 -4.01 11.30 -4.35
CA LEU A 18 -3.00 10.54 -3.61
C LEU A 18 -3.55 9.53 -2.60
N VAL A 19 -4.80 9.16 -2.71
CA VAL A 19 -5.39 8.12 -1.87
C VAL A 19 -5.39 6.80 -2.63
N VAL A 20 -4.85 5.76 -2.01
CA VAL A 20 -4.91 4.41 -2.56
C VAL A 20 -5.75 3.52 -1.67
N GLU A 21 -6.55 2.66 -2.26
CA GLU A 21 -7.26 1.60 -1.56
C GLU A 21 -6.56 0.30 -1.88
N VAL A 22 -6.24 -0.48 -0.86
CA VAL A 22 -5.49 -1.72 -0.98
C VAL A 22 -6.32 -2.86 -0.42
N ASP A 23 -6.47 -3.91 -1.21
CA ASP A 23 -7.21 -5.10 -0.83
C ASP A 23 -6.26 -6.13 -0.22
N PHE A 24 -6.43 -6.41 1.06
CA PHE A 24 -5.63 -7.37 1.81
C PHE A 24 -6.36 -8.72 2.00
N GLY A 25 -7.38 -8.98 1.20
CA GLY A 25 -8.14 -10.21 1.30
C GLY A 25 -9.29 -10.14 2.28
N ASN A 26 -9.97 -11.27 2.46
CA ASN A 26 -11.24 -11.31 3.23
C ASN A 26 -11.07 -11.03 4.71
N GLU A 27 -9.93 -11.38 5.27
CA GLU A 27 -9.71 -11.24 6.71
C GLU A 27 -9.45 -9.78 7.12
N ILE A 28 -8.59 -9.10 6.39
CA ILE A 28 -8.23 -7.70 6.69
C ILE A 28 -9.14 -6.74 5.94
N GLY A 29 -9.50 -7.08 4.72
CA GLY A 29 -10.37 -6.26 3.88
C GLY A 29 -9.63 -5.17 3.13
N ILE A 30 -10.38 -4.18 2.66
CA ILE A 30 -9.85 -3.05 1.92
C ILE A 30 -9.55 -1.92 2.89
N LYS A 31 -8.33 -1.39 2.82
CA LYS A 31 -7.87 -0.28 3.64
C LYS A 31 -7.35 0.83 2.76
N GLN A 32 -7.44 2.06 3.22
CA GLN A 32 -6.93 3.19 2.47
C GLN A 32 -5.65 3.73 3.07
N SER A 33 -4.83 4.35 2.22
CA SER A 33 -3.59 5.00 2.62
C SER A 33 -3.39 6.25 1.80
N SER A 34 -2.82 7.27 2.41
CA SER A 34 -2.28 8.41 1.70
C SER A 34 -0.93 8.00 1.14
N ALA A 35 -0.72 8.14 -0.16
CA ALA A 35 0.52 7.72 -0.79
C ALA A 35 0.98 8.74 -1.82
N GLN A 36 2.11 9.40 -1.54
CA GLN A 36 2.69 10.37 -2.47
C GLN A 36 3.61 9.65 -3.45
N ILE A 37 3.00 8.99 -4.42
CA ILE A 37 3.72 8.14 -5.37
C ILE A 37 3.45 8.57 -6.80
N THR A 38 3.42 9.88 -7.03
CA THR A 38 3.00 10.44 -8.32
C THR A 38 4.07 10.43 -9.41
N HIS A 39 5.34 10.22 -9.07
CA HIS A 39 6.43 10.29 -10.05
C HIS A 39 6.42 9.11 -11.03
N TYR A 40 6.17 7.90 -10.55
CA TYR A 40 6.23 6.70 -11.36
C TYR A 40 4.89 6.02 -11.58
N TYR A 41 3.85 6.42 -10.84
CA TYR A 41 2.59 5.70 -10.80
C TYR A 41 1.41 6.59 -11.14
N ASN A 42 0.46 6.02 -11.87
CA ASN A 42 -0.83 6.64 -12.18
C ASN A 42 -1.92 5.59 -11.94
N GLU A 43 -3.17 5.95 -12.23
CA GLU A 43 -4.29 5.04 -11.99
C GLU A 43 -4.18 3.76 -12.81
N GLU A 44 -3.64 3.83 -14.02
CA GLU A 44 -3.55 2.68 -14.90
C GLU A 44 -2.46 1.69 -14.48
N ASN A 45 -1.26 2.20 -14.17
CA ASN A 45 -0.15 1.32 -13.87
C ASN A 45 -0.08 0.89 -12.41
N LEU A 46 -0.84 1.54 -11.54
CA LEU A 46 -0.85 1.20 -10.12
C LEU A 46 -1.92 0.17 -9.77
N LYS A 47 -3.08 0.26 -10.40
CA LYS A 47 -4.19 -0.66 -10.14
C LYS A 47 -3.80 -2.09 -10.48
N GLY A 48 -4.04 -3.00 -9.54
CA GLY A 48 -3.69 -4.42 -9.70
C GLY A 48 -2.28 -4.76 -9.30
N LYS A 49 -1.44 -3.79 -8.96
CA LYS A 49 -0.11 -4.07 -8.42
C LYS A 49 -0.21 -4.50 -6.98
N GLN A 50 0.57 -5.49 -6.61
CA GLN A 50 0.67 -5.89 -5.21
C GLN A 50 1.69 -5.01 -4.50
N VAL A 51 1.39 -4.65 -3.26
CA VAL A 51 2.24 -3.81 -2.42
C VAL A 51 2.39 -4.45 -1.06
N ILE A 52 3.42 -4.04 -0.34
CA ILE A 52 3.65 -4.46 1.04
C ILE A 52 3.32 -3.28 1.92
N ALA A 53 2.51 -3.50 2.95
CA ALA A 53 2.07 -2.43 3.84
C ALA A 53 2.14 -2.85 5.30
N VAL A 54 2.34 -1.85 6.16
CA VAL A 54 2.22 -2.02 7.61
C VAL A 54 0.74 -1.93 7.95
N CYS A 55 0.14 -3.04 8.37
CA CYS A 55 -1.29 -3.12 8.66
C CYS A 55 -1.62 -2.81 10.11
N ASN A 56 -0.69 -3.05 11.02
CA ASN A 56 -0.84 -2.69 12.43
C ASN A 56 -0.35 -1.25 12.62
N PHE A 57 -1.11 -0.33 12.05
CA PHE A 57 -0.74 1.06 11.94
C PHE A 57 -1.84 1.91 12.59
N ALA A 58 -1.47 2.74 13.55
CA ALA A 58 -2.42 3.66 14.15
C ALA A 58 -2.87 4.67 13.10
N GLU A 59 -4.16 4.77 12.88
CA GLU A 59 -4.72 5.67 11.87
C GLU A 59 -4.19 7.09 12.05
N LYS A 60 -3.77 7.70 10.96
CA LYS A 60 -3.27 9.07 10.96
C LYS A 60 -3.93 9.88 9.87
N ASN A 61 -4.22 11.12 10.19
CA ASN A 61 -4.67 12.08 9.19
C ASN A 61 -3.43 12.70 8.53
N ILE A 62 -3.21 12.37 7.27
CA ILE A 62 -2.08 12.87 6.49
C ILE A 62 -2.64 13.67 5.32
N ALA A 63 -2.40 14.98 5.30
CA ALA A 63 -2.87 15.87 4.25
C ALA A 63 -4.39 15.78 4.04
N GLY A 64 -5.16 15.65 5.12
CA GLY A 64 -6.62 15.55 5.08
C GLY A 64 -7.17 14.18 4.79
N VAL A 65 -6.30 13.17 4.67
CA VAL A 65 -6.68 11.78 4.39
C VAL A 65 -6.36 10.91 5.59
N VAL A 66 -7.32 10.10 6.02
CA VAL A 66 -7.07 9.13 7.09
C VAL A 66 -6.37 7.92 6.50
N SER A 67 -5.12 7.71 6.89
CA SER A 67 -4.34 6.54 6.50
C SER A 67 -4.52 5.42 7.52
N GLN A 68 -5.01 4.29 7.04
CA GLN A 68 -5.26 3.10 7.88
C GLN A 68 -4.10 2.12 7.84
N VAL A 69 -3.30 2.19 6.79
CA VAL A 69 -2.10 1.35 6.61
C VAL A 69 -0.99 2.22 6.04
N LEU A 70 0.24 1.77 6.16
CA LEU A 70 1.40 2.43 5.59
C LEU A 70 1.96 1.56 4.47
N VAL A 71 1.81 2.01 3.25
CA VAL A 71 2.39 1.33 2.07
C VAL A 71 3.88 1.61 2.03
N LEU A 72 4.68 0.56 1.86
CA LEU A 72 6.14 0.67 1.89
C LEU A 72 6.71 0.97 0.50
N GLY A 73 7.73 1.81 0.47
CA GLY A 73 8.43 2.14 -0.76
C GLY A 73 9.85 2.59 -0.48
N ALA A 74 10.69 2.45 -1.49
CA ALA A 74 12.06 2.97 -1.44
C ALA A 74 12.05 4.42 -1.93
N ILE A 75 12.68 5.30 -1.18
CA ILE A 75 12.71 6.73 -1.47
C ILE A 75 14.12 7.11 -1.91
N ASP A 76 14.25 7.69 -3.10
CA ASP A 76 15.56 8.13 -3.59
C ASP A 76 15.92 9.53 -3.06
N ALA A 77 17.09 10.04 -3.48
CA ALA A 77 17.59 11.33 -3.00
C ALA A 77 16.72 12.51 -3.44
N GLU A 78 15.88 12.32 -4.46
CA GLU A 78 14.99 13.35 -4.97
C GLU A 78 13.57 13.24 -4.37
N GLY A 79 13.36 12.29 -3.48
CA GLY A 79 12.05 12.05 -2.86
C GLY A 79 11.09 11.23 -3.71
N LYS A 80 11.56 10.66 -4.81
CA LYS A 80 10.73 9.79 -5.65
C LYS A 80 10.59 8.42 -5.01
N VAL A 81 9.39 7.86 -5.02
CA VAL A 81 9.09 6.61 -4.33
C VAL A 81 8.91 5.48 -5.33
N THR A 82 9.63 4.38 -5.09
CA THR A 82 9.46 3.12 -5.81
C THR A 82 8.83 2.12 -4.85
N LEU A 83 7.68 1.58 -5.20
CA LEU A 83 6.95 0.65 -4.34
C LEU A 83 7.69 -0.69 -4.20
N VAL A 84 7.61 -1.27 -3.01
CA VAL A 84 8.12 -2.60 -2.73
C VAL A 84 7.00 -3.59 -3.05
N HIS A 85 7.31 -4.59 -3.86
CA HIS A 85 6.33 -5.60 -4.24
C HIS A 85 6.97 -6.99 -4.31
N PRO A 86 6.17 -8.07 -4.27
CA PRO A 86 6.73 -9.41 -4.37
C PRO A 86 7.22 -9.69 -5.79
N SER A 87 8.23 -10.55 -5.91
CA SER A 87 8.76 -10.93 -7.23
C SER A 87 7.79 -11.78 -8.04
N GLN A 88 6.85 -12.43 -7.37
CA GLN A 88 5.80 -13.23 -7.99
C GLN A 88 4.48 -12.85 -7.34
N LYS A 89 3.39 -12.99 -8.09
CA LYS A 89 2.08 -12.74 -7.51
C LYS A 89 1.79 -13.75 -6.41
N ALA A 90 1.32 -13.26 -5.28
CA ALA A 90 0.97 -14.07 -4.12
C ALA A 90 -0.45 -13.71 -3.66
N GLU A 91 -0.96 -14.46 -2.69
CA GLU A 91 -2.29 -14.23 -2.16
C GLU A 91 -2.33 -12.94 -1.35
N ASN A 92 -3.40 -12.16 -1.52
CA ASN A 92 -3.62 -10.97 -0.70
C ASN A 92 -3.85 -11.36 0.75
N GLY A 93 -3.28 -10.57 1.65
CA GLY A 93 -3.42 -10.81 3.08
C GLY A 93 -2.34 -11.69 3.68
N LEU A 94 -1.40 -12.20 2.87
CA LEU A 94 -0.29 -12.96 3.41
C LEU A 94 0.57 -12.08 4.31
N PRO A 95 0.97 -12.57 5.48
CA PRO A 95 1.86 -11.82 6.35
C PRO A 95 3.28 -11.77 5.78
N ILE A 96 3.99 -10.73 6.17
CA ILE A 96 5.39 -10.55 5.78
C ILE A 96 6.24 -10.95 6.99
N ALA A 97 7.09 -11.93 6.75
CA ALA A 97 7.95 -12.46 7.81
C ALA A 97 9.14 -11.54 8.09
#